data_7aa82e6d295bdbd93cc0fae0b2d550b0
#
_entry.id   7aa82e6d295bdbd93cc0fae0b2d550b0
#
_cell.length_a   1.000
_cell.length_b   1.000
_cell.length_c   1.000
_cell.angle_alpha   90.00
_cell.angle_beta   90.00
_cell.angle_gamma   90.00
#
_symmetry.space_group_name_H-M   'P 1'
#
loop_
_entity.id
_entity.type
_entity.pdbx_description
1 polymer ?
#
loop_
_entity_poly.entity_id
_entity_poly.type
_entity_poly.pdbx_seq_one_letter_code
_entity_poly.pdbx_strand_id
1 'polypeptide(L)'
;LTLELGELVSEATGQQSLSLTLTNRTEIGCFLYGYPGVSLLDSSGRLLPLNYRWSGDQMITSNKPTHVDVRPRSAAYVTINKYRCDLGNVAHATLLRVIPPDDTNRLELELPADSRSLDYCGTGDPGSDLHISPVEPTFPATLLH
;
A
#
# COMPACT_ATOMS: atom_id res chain seq x y z
N LEU A 1 6.75 14.96 -2.39
CA LEU A 1 6.78 13.69 -1.65
C LEU A 1 7.57 12.63 -2.41
N THR A 2 8.27 11.80 -1.69
CA THR A 2 8.88 10.58 -2.23
C THR A 2 8.26 9.36 -1.58
N LEU A 3 8.25 8.25 -2.32
CA LEU A 3 7.73 6.97 -1.84
C LEU A 3 8.88 6.03 -1.56
N GLU A 4 8.85 5.40 -0.40
CA GLU A 4 9.82 4.39 -0.02
C GLU A 4 9.09 3.15 0.50
N LEU A 5 9.61 1.97 0.19
CA LEU A 5 9.09 0.73 0.74
C LEU A 5 9.62 0.55 2.15
N GLY A 6 8.73 0.17 3.05
CA GLY A 6 9.11 -0.30 4.35
C GLY A 6 9.25 -1.81 4.35
N GLU A 7 8.98 -2.42 5.49
CA GLU A 7 9.12 -3.85 5.66
C GLU A 7 7.95 -4.61 5.03
N LEU A 8 8.28 -5.69 4.31
CA LEU A 8 7.30 -6.65 3.81
C LEU A 8 7.19 -7.76 4.85
N VAL A 9 6.01 -7.92 5.44
CA VAL A 9 5.79 -8.89 6.52
C VAL A 9 4.84 -9.98 6.03
N SER A 10 5.29 -11.25 6.18
CA SER A 10 4.46 -12.43 5.89
C SER A 10 4.13 -13.11 7.21
N GLU A 11 2.86 -13.03 7.61
CA GLU A 11 2.40 -13.63 8.85
C GLU A 11 2.10 -15.13 8.68
N ALA A 12 2.19 -15.87 9.77
CA ALA A 12 1.87 -17.31 9.78
C ALA A 12 0.42 -17.59 9.39
N THR A 13 -0.47 -16.62 9.58
CA THR A 13 -1.87 -16.70 9.18
C THR A 13 -2.11 -16.49 7.68
N GLY A 14 -1.06 -16.25 6.91
CA GLY A 14 -1.15 -15.99 5.47
C GLY A 14 -1.34 -14.51 5.10
N GLN A 15 -1.38 -13.62 6.08
CA GLN A 15 -1.45 -12.18 5.83
C GLN A 15 -0.09 -11.68 5.34
N GLN A 16 -0.12 -10.84 4.30
CA GLN A 16 1.09 -10.27 3.69
C GLN A 16 0.92 -8.77 3.59
N SER A 17 1.67 -8.04 4.38
CA SER A 17 1.56 -6.60 4.46
C SER A 17 2.87 -5.92 4.04
N LEU A 18 2.72 -4.74 3.46
CA LEU A 18 3.83 -3.89 3.07
C LEU A 18 3.55 -2.48 3.58
N SER A 19 4.47 -1.94 4.36
CA SER A 19 4.39 -0.55 4.78
C SER A 19 5.00 0.36 3.72
N LEU A 20 4.39 1.53 3.56
CA LEU A 20 4.81 2.55 2.61
C LEU A 20 5.09 3.82 3.37
N THR A 21 6.18 4.50 3.03
CA THR A 21 6.58 5.75 3.64
C THR A 21 6.51 6.87 2.60
N LEU A 22 5.74 7.90 2.89
CA LEU A 22 5.64 9.11 2.06
C LEU A 22 6.42 10.21 2.76
N THR A 23 7.56 10.58 2.22
CA THR A 23 8.47 11.54 2.85
C THR A 23 8.40 12.89 2.15
N ASN A 24 8.29 13.96 2.93
CA ASN A 24 8.34 15.32 2.41
C ASN A 24 9.79 15.76 2.29
N ARG A 25 10.33 15.75 1.07
CA ARG A 25 11.71 16.16 0.77
C ARG A 25 11.84 17.65 0.46
N THR A 26 10.76 18.42 0.62
CA THR A 26 10.77 19.85 0.32
C THR A 26 11.01 20.68 1.58
N GLU A 27 11.18 21.98 1.38
CA GLU A 27 11.35 22.94 2.48
C GLU A 27 10.01 23.48 2.99
N ILE A 28 8.91 23.06 2.36
CA ILE A 28 7.55 23.55 2.69
C ILE A 28 6.75 22.39 3.24
N GLY A 29 6.13 22.59 4.42
CA GLY A 29 5.22 21.62 4.97
C GLY A 29 3.98 21.42 4.10
N CYS A 30 3.44 20.21 4.14
CA CYS A 30 2.18 19.88 3.46
C CYS A 30 1.29 19.10 4.42
N PHE A 31 0.07 18.80 3.99
CA PHE A 31 -0.78 17.89 4.73
C PHE A 31 -1.39 16.87 3.77
N LEU A 32 -1.77 15.73 4.33
CA LEU A 32 -2.45 14.66 3.62
C LEU A 32 -3.71 14.30 4.39
N TYR A 33 -4.79 14.11 3.66
CA TYR A 33 -6.07 13.69 4.25
C TYR A 33 -6.75 12.72 3.32
N GLY A 34 -6.92 11.49 3.76
CA GLY A 34 -7.68 10.50 3.00
C GLY A 34 -6.90 9.23 2.71
N TYR A 35 -7.39 8.52 1.72
CA TYR A 35 -6.77 7.30 1.22
C TYR A 35 -5.93 7.60 -0.02
N PRO A 36 -4.76 6.97 -0.15
CA PRO A 36 -3.99 7.09 -1.40
C PRO A 36 -4.62 6.24 -2.49
N GLY A 37 -4.37 6.60 -3.74
CA GLY A 37 -4.57 5.68 -4.85
C GLY A 37 -3.43 4.68 -4.87
N VAL A 38 -3.73 3.40 -4.98
CA VAL A 38 -2.73 2.32 -5.03
C VAL A 38 -3.02 1.44 -6.23
N SER A 39 -1.98 1.13 -6.99
CA SER A 39 -2.06 0.22 -8.13
C SER A 39 -0.84 -0.70 -8.15
N LEU A 40 -1.07 -1.97 -8.42
CA LEU A 40 -0.01 -2.94 -8.67
C LEU A 40 -0.01 -3.28 -10.16
N LEU A 41 1.17 -3.27 -10.76
CA LEU A 41 1.33 -3.47 -12.19
C LEU A 41 2.30 -4.63 -12.46
N ASP A 42 2.10 -5.29 -13.60
CA ASP A 42 3.01 -6.35 -14.06
C ASP A 42 4.20 -5.78 -14.83
N SER A 43 5.08 -6.65 -15.31
CA SER A 43 6.30 -6.23 -16.03
C SER A 43 6.02 -5.54 -17.36
N SER A 44 4.83 -5.66 -17.92
CA SER A 44 4.43 -4.96 -19.15
C SER A 44 3.69 -3.65 -18.86
N GLY A 45 3.57 -3.26 -17.58
CA GLY A 45 2.90 -2.03 -17.18
C GLY A 45 1.39 -2.14 -17.10
N ARG A 46 0.84 -3.34 -17.14
CA ARG A 46 -0.61 -3.55 -17.03
C ARG A 46 -1.03 -3.56 -15.57
N LEU A 47 -2.15 -2.91 -15.29
CA LEU A 47 -2.76 -2.96 -13.97
C LEU A 47 -3.21 -4.38 -13.64
N LEU A 48 -2.77 -4.88 -12.50
CA LEU A 48 -3.28 -6.16 -11.98
C LEU A 48 -4.70 -5.94 -11.43
N PRO A 49 -5.68 -6.77 -11.82
CA PRO A 49 -7.08 -6.54 -11.48
C PRO A 49 -7.46 -7.06 -10.10
N LEU A 50 -6.67 -6.70 -9.08
CA LEU A 50 -7.04 -6.99 -7.71
C LEU A 50 -8.29 -6.20 -7.32
N ASN A 51 -8.96 -6.63 -6.27
CA ASN A 51 -10.01 -5.84 -5.63
C ASN A 51 -9.33 -4.89 -4.65
N TYR A 52 -9.14 -3.65 -5.08
CA TYR A 52 -8.53 -2.61 -4.24
C TYR A 52 -9.58 -2.09 -3.28
N ARG A 53 -9.32 -2.23 -1.97
CA ARG A 53 -10.28 -1.87 -0.93
C ARG A 53 -9.68 -0.89 0.06
N TRP A 54 -10.29 0.27 0.16
CA TRP A 54 -9.89 1.31 1.11
C TRP A 54 -10.68 1.13 2.40
N SER A 55 -10.39 0.03 3.09
CA SER A 55 -11.07 -0.36 4.33
C SER A 55 -10.15 -1.24 5.15
N GLY A 56 -10.41 -1.30 6.47
CA GLY A 56 -9.64 -2.15 7.36
C GLY A 56 -9.89 -3.63 7.16
N ASP A 57 -8.97 -4.41 7.65
CA ASP A 57 -9.06 -5.88 7.68
C ASP A 57 -8.42 -6.42 8.97
N GLN A 58 -7.88 -7.63 8.94
CA GLN A 58 -7.24 -8.23 10.11
C GLN A 58 -5.90 -7.59 10.49
N MET A 59 -5.28 -6.85 9.57
CA MET A 59 -3.98 -6.21 9.77
C MET A 59 -4.06 -4.69 9.70
N ILE A 60 -4.98 -4.17 8.91
CA ILE A 60 -5.10 -2.75 8.59
C ILE A 60 -6.13 -2.11 9.51
N THR A 61 -5.82 -0.91 9.99
CA THR A 61 -6.74 -0.14 10.83
C THR A 61 -8.08 0.11 10.15
N SER A 62 -9.14 0.13 10.96
CA SER A 62 -10.47 0.56 10.53
C SER A 62 -10.73 2.05 10.81
N ASN A 63 -9.71 2.78 11.26
CA ASN A 63 -9.84 4.21 11.52
C ASN A 63 -10.24 4.96 10.25
N LYS A 64 -11.05 5.99 10.43
CA LYS A 64 -11.36 6.92 9.33
C LYS A 64 -10.15 7.79 9.06
N PRO A 65 -10.01 8.31 7.83
CA PRO A 65 -8.93 9.25 7.52
C PRO A 65 -8.92 10.46 8.46
N THR A 66 -7.72 10.92 8.79
CA THR A 66 -7.51 12.12 9.58
C THR A 66 -6.56 13.06 8.84
N HIS A 67 -6.58 14.32 9.23
CA HIS A 67 -5.62 15.31 8.72
C HIS A 67 -4.24 14.99 9.27
N VAL A 68 -3.26 14.81 8.38
CA VAL A 68 -1.89 14.48 8.75
C VAL A 68 -0.95 15.56 8.23
N ASP A 69 -0.36 16.33 9.14
CA ASP A 69 0.67 17.31 8.78
C ASP A 69 1.98 16.60 8.50
N VAL A 70 2.61 16.94 7.37
CA VAL A 70 3.91 16.38 6.99
C VAL A 70 4.88 17.54 6.83
N ARG A 71 5.63 17.80 7.90
CA ARG A 71 6.65 18.86 7.91
C ARG A 71 7.80 18.52 6.97
N PRO A 72 8.64 19.52 6.61
CA PRO A 72 9.87 19.22 5.87
C PRO A 72 10.68 18.13 6.56
N ARG A 73 11.15 17.16 5.78
CA ARG A 73 11.95 16.00 6.24
C ARG A 73 11.18 15.00 7.08
N SER A 74 9.87 15.19 7.27
CA SER A 74 9.01 14.23 7.98
C SER A 74 8.29 13.33 6.99
N ALA A 75 7.63 12.30 7.53
CA ALA A 75 6.96 11.30 6.72
C ALA A 75 5.55 11.02 7.24
N ALA A 76 4.73 10.49 6.36
CA ALA A 76 3.46 9.86 6.67
C ALA A 76 3.49 8.41 6.16
N TYR A 77 2.55 7.61 6.61
CA TYR A 77 2.60 6.16 6.43
C TYR A 77 1.30 5.62 5.90
N VAL A 78 1.41 4.59 5.06
CA VAL A 78 0.31 3.77 4.57
C VAL A 78 0.74 2.32 4.67
N THR A 79 -0.17 1.44 5.03
CA THR A 79 0.09 0.00 4.96
C THR A 79 -0.94 -0.63 4.04
N ILE A 80 -0.46 -1.52 3.18
CA ILE A 80 -1.30 -2.35 2.33
C ILE A 80 -1.17 -3.79 2.79
N ASN A 81 -2.27 -4.55 2.67
CA ASN A 81 -2.31 -5.93 3.11
C ASN A 81 -3.18 -6.78 2.21
N LYS A 82 -2.75 -8.00 1.95
CA LYS A 82 -3.57 -9.01 1.29
C LYS A 82 -3.27 -10.38 1.87
N TYR A 83 -4.18 -11.30 1.65
CA TYR A 83 -3.95 -12.70 1.98
C TYR A 83 -3.15 -13.37 0.88
N ARG A 84 -2.39 -14.39 1.23
CA ARG A 84 -1.66 -15.20 0.24
C ARG A 84 -2.62 -15.79 -0.79
N CYS A 85 -2.11 -16.14 -1.96
CA CYS A 85 -2.90 -16.84 -2.97
C CYS A 85 -3.17 -18.29 -2.53
N ASP A 86 -4.45 -18.67 -2.47
CA ASP A 86 -4.83 -20.04 -2.12
C ASP A 86 -4.71 -20.98 -3.32
N LEU A 87 -5.02 -20.49 -4.52
CA LEU A 87 -5.04 -21.30 -5.74
C LEU A 87 -3.79 -21.10 -6.60
N GLY A 88 -2.83 -20.34 -6.14
CA GLY A 88 -1.60 -20.03 -6.85
C GLY A 88 -1.57 -18.63 -7.42
N ASN A 89 -0.36 -18.21 -7.79
CA ASN A 89 -0.12 -16.86 -8.30
C ASN A 89 -0.37 -16.83 -9.81
N VAL A 90 -1.29 -15.99 -10.26
CA VAL A 90 -1.68 -15.88 -11.67
C VAL A 90 -0.82 -14.85 -12.41
N ALA A 91 -0.55 -13.70 -11.78
CA ALA A 91 0.24 -12.64 -12.38
C ALA A 91 1.12 -11.99 -11.33
N HIS A 92 2.37 -11.73 -11.71
CA HIS A 92 3.38 -11.20 -10.81
C HIS A 92 3.34 -9.67 -10.78
N ALA A 93 3.28 -9.09 -9.57
CA ALA A 93 3.41 -7.66 -9.36
C ALA A 93 4.88 -7.26 -9.38
N THR A 94 5.24 -6.33 -10.25
CA THR A 94 6.62 -5.84 -10.38
C THR A 94 6.76 -4.36 -10.05
N LEU A 95 5.67 -3.60 -10.12
CA LEU A 95 5.68 -2.16 -9.88
C LEU A 95 4.52 -1.78 -8.99
N LEU A 96 4.82 -0.94 -7.99
CA LEU A 96 3.81 -0.31 -7.14
C LEU A 96 3.70 1.15 -7.53
N ARG A 97 2.46 1.60 -7.74
CA ARG A 97 2.14 3.01 -8.00
C ARG A 97 1.26 3.53 -6.89
N VAL A 98 1.64 4.68 -6.33
CA VAL A 98 0.87 5.35 -5.29
C VAL A 98 0.61 6.79 -5.71
N ILE A 99 -0.63 7.22 -5.57
CA ILE A 99 -1.02 8.62 -5.77
C ILE A 99 -1.47 9.14 -4.41
N PRO A 100 -0.76 10.13 -3.82
CA PRO A 100 -1.18 10.70 -2.53
C PRO A 100 -2.60 11.26 -2.60
N PRO A 101 -3.32 11.32 -1.46
CA PRO A 101 -4.67 11.89 -1.44
C PRO A 101 -4.67 13.32 -2.01
N ASP A 102 -5.69 13.65 -2.80
CA ASP A 102 -5.89 14.96 -3.42
C ASP A 102 -4.73 15.41 -4.28
N ASP A 103 -3.98 14.47 -4.86
CA ASP A 103 -2.85 14.73 -5.72
C ASP A 103 -3.05 13.98 -7.04
N THR A 104 -2.33 14.41 -8.06
CA THR A 104 -2.28 13.72 -9.35
C THR A 104 -0.91 13.13 -9.66
N ASN A 105 0.08 13.42 -8.82
CA ASN A 105 1.43 12.90 -9.00
C ASN A 105 1.47 11.40 -8.70
N ARG A 106 2.05 10.64 -9.63
CA ARG A 106 2.22 9.20 -9.49
C ARG A 106 3.60 8.91 -8.95
N LEU A 107 3.66 8.29 -7.78
CA LEU A 107 4.90 7.83 -7.18
C LEU A 107 5.02 6.34 -7.47
N GLU A 108 6.13 5.92 -8.07
CA GLU A 108 6.31 4.55 -8.52
C GLU A 108 7.58 3.95 -7.95
N LEU A 109 7.49 2.69 -7.51
CA LEU A 109 8.64 1.91 -7.03
C LEU A 109 8.58 0.51 -7.60
N GLU A 110 9.75 0.00 -7.99
CA GLU A 110 9.90 -1.39 -8.36
C GLU A 110 9.84 -2.25 -7.10
N LEU A 111 9.09 -3.35 -7.19
CA LEU A 111 9.03 -4.33 -6.12
C LEU A 111 10.22 -5.29 -6.23
N PRO A 112 10.67 -5.89 -5.10
CA PRO A 112 11.74 -6.88 -5.16
C PRO A 112 11.41 -8.00 -6.14
N ALA A 113 12.39 -8.39 -6.96
CA ALA A 113 12.18 -9.34 -8.05
C ALA A 113 11.71 -10.72 -7.60
N ASP A 114 12.08 -11.11 -6.39
CA ASP A 114 11.72 -12.40 -5.80
C ASP A 114 10.44 -12.34 -4.95
N SER A 115 9.81 -11.16 -4.85
CA SER A 115 8.60 -11.00 -4.05
C SER A 115 7.39 -11.55 -4.79
N ARG A 116 6.65 -12.42 -4.13
CA ARG A 116 5.38 -12.97 -4.61
C ARG A 116 4.21 -12.53 -3.76
N SER A 117 4.48 -11.74 -2.74
CA SER A 117 3.50 -11.39 -1.69
C SER A 117 2.35 -10.54 -2.20
N LEU A 118 2.57 -9.76 -3.25
CA LEU A 118 1.57 -8.85 -3.81
C LEU A 118 1.03 -9.31 -5.17
N ASP A 119 1.29 -10.56 -5.54
CA ASP A 119 0.82 -11.10 -6.82
C ASP A 119 -0.70 -11.19 -6.86
N TYR A 120 -1.24 -11.09 -8.08
CA TYR A 120 -2.66 -11.33 -8.34
C TYR A 120 -2.94 -12.83 -8.32
N CYS A 121 -4.02 -13.22 -7.64
CA CYS A 121 -4.36 -14.62 -7.41
C CYS A 121 -5.47 -15.16 -8.31
N GLY A 122 -6.06 -14.32 -9.15
CA GLY A 122 -7.19 -14.70 -9.96
C GLY A 122 -8.53 -14.37 -9.32
N THR A 123 -9.59 -14.48 -10.13
CA THR A 123 -10.95 -14.17 -9.71
C THR A 123 -11.43 -15.17 -8.65
N GLY A 124 -12.01 -14.67 -7.57
CA GLY A 124 -12.60 -15.49 -6.52
C GLY A 124 -11.63 -15.97 -5.45
N ASP A 125 -10.33 -15.72 -5.62
CA ASP A 125 -9.35 -16.03 -4.58
C ASP A 125 -9.35 -14.92 -3.52
N PRO A 126 -9.46 -15.24 -2.22
CA PRO A 126 -9.39 -14.21 -1.17
C PRO A 126 -8.11 -13.38 -1.22
N GLY A 127 -7.01 -13.95 -1.71
CA GLY A 127 -5.74 -13.25 -1.89
C GLY A 127 -5.77 -12.19 -2.99
N SER A 128 -6.84 -12.08 -3.75
CA SER A 128 -7.02 -11.01 -4.75
C SER A 128 -7.63 -9.74 -4.17
N ASP A 129 -7.98 -9.71 -2.89
CA ASP A 129 -8.41 -8.51 -2.20
C ASP A 129 -7.20 -7.82 -1.57
N LEU A 130 -6.97 -6.57 -1.93
CA LEU A 130 -5.91 -5.75 -1.36
C LEU A 130 -6.53 -4.64 -0.53
N HIS A 131 -6.23 -4.63 0.77
CA HIS A 131 -6.71 -3.61 1.69
C HIS A 131 -5.66 -2.52 1.87
N ILE A 132 -6.12 -1.27 1.94
CA ILE A 132 -5.27 -0.08 1.95
C ILE A 132 -5.69 0.79 3.12
N SER A 133 -4.74 1.15 3.99
CA SER A 133 -5.02 2.06 5.10
C SER A 133 -5.15 3.50 4.61
N PRO A 134 -5.81 4.38 5.39
CA PRO A 134 -5.65 5.81 5.17
C PRO A 134 -4.20 6.21 5.44
N VAL A 135 -3.84 7.42 5.01
CA VAL A 135 -2.56 8.02 5.41
C VAL A 135 -2.61 8.31 6.91
N GLU A 136 -1.58 7.89 7.62
CA GLU A 136 -1.47 8.04 9.08
C GLU A 136 -0.14 8.70 9.46
N PRO A 137 -0.09 9.37 10.62
CA PRO A 137 1.14 10.06 11.04
C PRO A 137 2.25 9.13 11.51
N THR A 138 1.91 7.89 11.87
CA THR A 138 2.88 6.88 12.31
C THR A 138 2.57 5.55 11.65
N PHE A 139 3.59 4.70 11.53
CA PHE A 139 3.39 3.35 11.03
C PHE A 139 2.42 2.54 11.90
N PRO A 140 2.58 2.51 13.26
CA PRO A 140 1.63 1.75 14.09
C PRO A 140 0.18 2.17 13.92
N ALA A 141 -0.10 3.43 13.62
CA ALA A 141 -1.47 3.90 13.42
C ALA A 141 -2.14 3.30 12.18
N THR A 142 -1.36 2.80 11.21
CA THR A 142 -1.91 2.14 10.02
C THR A 142 -2.40 0.72 10.32
N LEU A 143 -2.03 0.16 11.44
CA LEU A 143 -2.31 -1.23 11.80
C LEU A 143 -3.50 -1.33 12.74
N LEU A 144 -4.15 -2.49 12.69
CA LEU A 144 -5.23 -2.82 13.61
C LEU A 144 -4.64 -3.11 15.00
N HIS A 145 -5.28 -2.56 16.02
CA HIS A 145 -4.89 -2.76 17.42
C HIS A 145 -6.00 -3.45 18.20
#